data_8afc23b3c0afec72963ebbcf28f0a0f8
#
_entry.id   8afc23b3c0afec72963ebbcf28f0a0f8
#
_cell.length_a   1.000
_cell.length_b   1.000
_cell.length_c   1.000
_cell.angle_alpha   90.00
_cell.angle_beta   90.00
_cell.angle_gamma   90.00
#
_symmetry.space_group_name_H-M   'P 1'
#
loop_
_entity.id
_entity.type
_entity.pdbx_description
1 polymer ?
#
loop_
_entity_poly.entity_id
_entity_poly.type
_entity_poly.pdbx_seq_one_letter_code
_entity_poly.pdbx_strand_id
1 'polypeptide(L)'
;MENADNLRDGAKSSCVLQAEPYSNSAFMRSLFAILSLLLSLPVTRADDLPVIKDSDAIQYVGKNVEVRGFVVSVTTSPLGTAFISFGGEYPNQKFAGFIEAGSKVTADQRIDTLQGKVVGITGTIELYQGKPEIKVTSTDQIKGLKSQLAQ
;
A
#
# COMPACT_ATOMS: atom_id res chain seq x y z
N MET A 1 23.67 -46.27 -95.44
CA MET A 1 23.40 -44.83 -95.62
C MET A 1 22.74 -44.40 -94.34
N GLU A 2 23.55 -44.06 -93.39
CA GLU A 2 23.90 -42.63 -93.07
C GLU A 2 22.74 -41.91 -92.48
N ASN A 3 22.78 -41.33 -91.39
CA ASN A 3 23.71 -40.76 -90.46
C ASN A 3 22.84 -40.20 -89.35
N ALA A 4 23.32 -40.37 -88.24
CA ALA A 4 24.02 -39.41 -87.43
C ALA A 4 23.13 -38.37 -86.67
N ASP A 5 23.36 -38.46 -85.47
CA ASP A 5 23.68 -37.33 -84.62
C ASP A 5 22.48 -36.57 -84.02
N ASN A 6 22.48 -36.25 -82.88
CA ASN A 6 23.48 -35.74 -81.96
C ASN A 6 22.74 -35.11 -80.78
N LEU A 7 23.13 -35.51 -79.68
CA LEU A 7 23.40 -34.66 -78.52
C LEU A 7 22.60 -33.38 -78.37
N ARG A 8 21.91 -33.32 -77.28
CA ARG A 8 22.17 -32.16 -76.33
C ARG A 8 21.64 -32.46 -74.94
N ASP A 9 22.60 -32.72 -74.12
CA ASP A 9 22.51 -32.43 -72.72
C ASP A 9 21.90 -31.05 -72.44
N GLY A 10 20.86 -31.05 -71.71
CA GLY A 10 20.28 -29.87 -71.09
C GLY A 10 20.38 -30.06 -69.58
N ALA A 11 21.49 -29.72 -69.02
CA ALA A 11 21.65 -29.62 -67.61
C ALA A 11 20.56 -28.70 -67.03
N LYS A 12 19.56 -29.28 -66.43
CA LYS A 12 18.67 -28.54 -65.54
C LYS A 12 19.37 -28.36 -64.20
N SER A 13 20.02 -27.23 -64.05
CA SER A 13 20.42 -26.68 -62.76
C SER A 13 19.18 -26.59 -61.89
N SER A 14 18.96 -27.55 -61.05
CA SER A 14 18.03 -27.43 -59.93
C SER A 14 18.67 -26.49 -58.94
N CYS A 15 18.28 -25.26 -58.98
CA CYS A 15 18.52 -24.31 -57.89
C CYS A 15 17.70 -24.76 -56.70
N VAL A 16 18.33 -25.56 -55.84
CA VAL A 16 17.77 -25.89 -54.53
C VAL A 16 18.00 -24.66 -53.68
N LEU A 17 16.96 -23.84 -53.53
CA LEU A 17 16.88 -22.84 -52.49
C LEU A 17 16.85 -23.59 -51.16
N GLN A 18 18.01 -23.75 -50.55
CA GLN A 18 18.14 -24.14 -49.17
C GLN A 18 17.58 -22.99 -48.32
N ALA A 19 16.32 -23.16 -47.93
CA ALA A 19 15.77 -22.35 -46.86
C ALA A 19 16.49 -22.73 -45.56
N GLU A 20 17.47 -21.97 -45.19
CA GLU A 20 18.07 -22.04 -43.89
C GLU A 20 17.00 -21.85 -42.80
N PRO A 21 16.85 -22.75 -41.83
CA PRO A 21 15.95 -22.53 -40.71
C PRO A 21 16.54 -21.39 -39.88
N TYR A 22 15.94 -20.22 -40.02
CA TYR A 22 16.22 -19.06 -39.12
C TYR A 22 15.94 -19.50 -37.67
N SER A 23 17.00 -19.87 -36.99
CA SER A 23 16.96 -20.26 -35.58
C SER A 23 16.70 -19.02 -34.73
N ASN A 24 15.43 -18.76 -34.46
CA ASN A 24 14.96 -17.72 -33.54
C ASN A 24 15.31 -17.98 -32.08
N SER A 25 16.27 -18.87 -31.80
CA SER A 25 16.66 -19.26 -30.44
C SER A 25 17.27 -18.09 -29.63
N ALA A 26 17.92 -17.15 -30.31
CA ALA A 26 18.50 -15.97 -29.65
C ALA A 26 17.42 -14.94 -29.25
N PHE A 27 16.36 -14.80 -30.09
CA PHE A 27 15.28 -13.87 -29.82
C PHE A 27 14.36 -14.36 -28.68
N MET A 28 14.08 -15.66 -28.63
CA MET A 28 13.32 -16.27 -27.55
C MET A 28 14.05 -16.22 -26.21
N ARG A 29 15.37 -16.40 -26.19
CA ARG A 29 16.16 -16.26 -24.97
C ARG A 29 16.17 -14.85 -24.42
N SER A 30 16.15 -13.84 -25.27
CA SER A 30 16.07 -12.43 -24.87
C SER A 30 14.70 -12.04 -24.29
N LEU A 31 13.62 -12.59 -24.84
CA LEU A 31 12.25 -12.38 -24.34
C LEU A 31 12.03 -12.98 -22.94
N PHE A 32 12.58 -14.18 -22.68
CA PHE A 32 12.51 -14.80 -21.35
C PHE A 32 13.32 -14.03 -20.29
N ALA A 33 14.45 -13.44 -20.65
CA ALA A 33 15.27 -12.63 -19.75
C ALA A 33 14.54 -11.31 -19.36
N ILE A 34 13.82 -10.69 -20.29
CA ILE A 34 13.05 -9.46 -20.02
C ILE A 34 11.81 -9.78 -19.18
N LEU A 35 11.13 -10.89 -19.43
CA LEU A 35 9.95 -11.31 -18.69
C LEU A 35 10.29 -11.67 -17.23
N SER A 36 11.46 -12.29 -16.98
CA SER A 36 11.90 -12.62 -15.61
C SER A 36 12.31 -11.38 -14.80
N LEU A 37 12.79 -10.31 -15.45
CA LEU A 37 13.13 -9.05 -14.80
C LEU A 37 11.91 -8.25 -14.37
N LEU A 38 10.79 -8.36 -15.09
CA LEU A 38 9.51 -7.71 -14.73
C LEU A 38 8.81 -8.38 -13.54
N LEU A 39 9.14 -9.63 -13.22
CA LEU A 39 8.52 -10.37 -12.11
C LEU A 39 9.17 -10.10 -10.74
N SER A 40 10.27 -9.36 -10.69
CA SER A 40 11.00 -9.03 -9.47
C SER A 40 10.71 -7.61 -8.94
N LEU A 41 9.59 -7.00 -9.35
CA LEU A 41 9.14 -5.77 -8.70
C LEU A 41 8.74 -6.13 -7.27
N PRO A 42 9.33 -5.48 -6.24
CA PRO A 42 8.88 -5.69 -4.88
C PRO A 42 7.41 -5.28 -4.83
N VAL A 43 6.54 -6.23 -4.51
CA VAL A 43 5.17 -5.93 -4.11
C VAL A 43 5.29 -5.16 -2.81
N THR A 44 5.31 -3.84 -2.90
CA THR A 44 5.17 -2.97 -1.72
C THR A 44 3.78 -3.24 -1.17
N ARG A 45 3.73 -4.04 -0.09
CA ARG A 45 2.50 -4.19 0.70
C ARG A 45 2.10 -2.81 1.18
N ALA A 46 0.92 -2.37 0.75
CA ALA A 46 0.34 -1.08 1.16
C ALA A 46 -0.02 -1.02 2.68
N ASP A 47 0.31 -2.06 3.46
CA ASP A 47 -0.07 -2.19 4.87
C ASP A 47 1.07 -1.93 5.88
N ASP A 48 2.28 -1.63 5.44
CA ASP A 48 3.40 -1.35 6.34
C ASP A 48 3.53 0.15 6.64
N LEU A 49 2.47 0.72 7.23
CA LEU A 49 2.60 2.05 7.83
C LEU A 49 3.53 1.99 9.04
N PRO A 50 4.49 2.91 9.15
CA PRO A 50 5.35 2.95 10.31
C PRO A 50 4.51 3.14 11.58
N VAL A 51 4.75 2.26 12.56
CA VAL A 51 4.09 2.34 13.88
C VAL A 51 5.00 3.14 14.81
N ILE A 52 4.47 4.22 15.33
CA ILE A 52 5.19 5.12 16.24
C ILE A 52 4.45 5.24 17.58
N LYS A 53 5.16 5.73 18.61
CA LYS A 53 4.54 6.06 19.90
C LYS A 53 3.88 7.43 19.88
N ASP A 54 2.87 7.60 20.71
CA ASP A 54 2.19 8.89 20.93
C ASP A 54 3.14 10.02 21.32
N SER A 55 4.21 9.72 22.10
CA SER A 55 5.26 10.68 22.48
C SER A 55 6.06 11.22 21.30
N ASP A 56 6.18 10.44 20.23
CA ASP A 56 7.04 10.75 19.09
C ASP A 56 6.26 11.42 17.94
N ALA A 57 4.93 11.51 18.08
CA ALA A 57 4.02 11.99 17.04
C ALA A 57 4.41 13.36 16.47
N ILE A 58 4.94 14.26 17.32
CA ILE A 58 5.37 15.60 16.90
C ILE A 58 6.49 15.57 15.83
N GLN A 59 7.31 14.53 15.80
CA GLN A 59 8.41 14.37 14.82
C GLN A 59 7.93 13.86 13.46
N TYR A 60 6.69 13.38 13.39
CA TYR A 60 6.10 12.76 12.22
C TYR A 60 4.96 13.59 11.59
N VAL A 61 4.92 14.89 11.92
CA VAL A 61 3.94 15.80 11.32
C VAL A 61 4.03 15.80 9.80
N GLY A 62 2.89 15.70 9.11
CA GLY A 62 2.78 15.57 7.67
C GLY A 62 2.99 14.16 7.12
N LYS A 63 3.31 13.16 7.98
CA LYS A 63 3.49 11.76 7.55
C LYS A 63 2.25 10.93 7.88
N ASN A 64 1.98 9.95 7.01
CA ASN A 64 0.95 8.95 7.23
C ASN A 64 1.54 7.78 8.02
N VAL A 65 1.07 7.57 9.24
CA VAL A 65 1.63 6.61 10.21
C VAL A 65 0.52 5.99 11.06
N GLU A 66 0.85 4.92 11.79
CA GLU A 66 0.03 4.43 12.91
C GLU A 66 0.63 4.97 14.21
N VAL A 67 -0.09 5.83 14.91
CA VAL A 67 0.29 6.27 16.26
C VAL A 67 -0.32 5.33 17.28
N ARG A 68 0.51 4.66 18.07
CA ARG A 68 0.08 3.71 19.10
C ARG A 68 0.41 4.24 20.49
N GLY A 69 -0.59 4.24 21.38
CA GLY A 69 -0.41 4.73 22.74
C GLY A 69 -1.54 4.30 23.67
N PHE A 70 -1.41 4.71 24.93
CA PHE A 70 -2.43 4.51 25.96
C PHE A 70 -3.42 5.67 25.94
N VAL A 71 -4.71 5.36 25.80
CA VAL A 71 -5.80 6.34 25.81
C VAL A 71 -6.06 6.77 27.26
N VAL A 72 -5.74 8.01 27.56
CA VAL A 72 -5.95 8.59 28.90
C VAL A 72 -7.40 9.03 29.08
N SER A 73 -7.96 9.69 28.05
CA SER A 73 -9.35 10.13 28.08
C SER A 73 -10.00 10.13 26.70
N VAL A 74 -11.29 9.94 26.68
CA VAL A 74 -12.16 10.20 25.53
C VAL A 74 -13.14 11.29 25.95
N THR A 75 -13.16 12.40 25.23
CA THR A 75 -13.99 13.57 25.59
C THR A 75 -14.83 13.98 24.39
N THR A 76 -16.13 14.14 24.60
CA THR A 76 -17.04 14.66 23.57
C THR A 76 -17.47 16.07 23.95
N SER A 77 -17.28 17.02 23.03
CA SER A 77 -17.72 18.41 23.21
C SER A 77 -19.23 18.52 23.15
N PRO A 78 -19.84 19.60 23.66
CA PRO A 78 -21.29 19.87 23.53
C PRO A 78 -21.76 19.94 22.07
N LEU A 79 -20.86 20.23 21.14
CA LEU A 79 -21.13 20.29 19.71
C LEU A 79 -21.02 18.91 19.02
N GLY A 80 -20.68 17.84 19.78
CA GLY A 80 -20.57 16.48 19.27
C GLY A 80 -19.21 16.11 18.67
N THR A 81 -18.21 16.98 18.77
CA THR A 81 -16.82 16.66 18.39
C THR A 81 -16.19 15.79 19.47
N ALA A 82 -15.55 14.68 19.10
CA ALA A 82 -14.90 13.83 20.07
C ALA A 82 -13.37 13.88 19.91
N PHE A 83 -12.68 13.72 21.04
CA PHE A 83 -11.23 13.71 21.14
C PHE A 83 -10.78 12.46 21.90
N ILE A 84 -9.83 11.72 21.33
CA ILE A 84 -9.17 10.60 21.97
C ILE A 84 -7.79 11.09 22.36
N SER A 85 -7.53 11.28 23.67
CA SER A 85 -6.30 11.87 24.19
C SER A 85 -5.32 10.80 24.62
N PHE A 86 -4.05 10.95 24.19
CA PHE A 86 -2.95 10.05 24.49
C PHE A 86 -1.86 10.74 25.29
N GLY A 87 -1.27 10.02 26.25
CA GLY A 87 -0.14 10.49 27.04
C GLY A 87 -0.42 11.67 27.97
N GLY A 88 -1.69 12.01 28.17
CA GLY A 88 -2.18 13.05 29.06
C GLY A 88 -3.57 13.51 28.70
N GLU A 89 -4.25 14.20 29.62
CA GLU A 89 -5.53 14.85 29.37
C GLU A 89 -5.34 16.23 28.72
N TYR A 90 -6.38 16.75 28.10
CA TYR A 90 -6.37 18.12 27.57
C TYR A 90 -6.11 19.13 28.72
N PRO A 91 -5.21 20.10 28.54
CA PRO A 91 -4.43 20.44 27.34
C PRO A 91 -3.04 19.81 27.28
N ASN A 92 -2.72 18.81 28.13
CA ASN A 92 -1.37 18.24 28.28
C ASN A 92 -1.15 16.93 27.49
N GLN A 93 -2.09 16.59 26.60
CA GLN A 93 -1.96 15.40 25.73
C GLN A 93 -0.72 15.49 24.83
N LYS A 94 -0.10 14.36 24.59
CA LYS A 94 1.05 14.22 23.67
C LYS A 94 0.59 14.10 22.22
N PHE A 95 -0.58 13.46 22.01
CA PHE A 95 -1.20 13.22 20.72
C PHE A 95 -2.71 13.13 20.92
N ALA A 96 -3.48 13.50 19.88
CA ALA A 96 -4.94 13.37 19.89
C ALA A 96 -5.47 12.73 18.60
N GLY A 97 -6.52 11.91 18.74
CA GLY A 97 -7.41 11.55 17.64
C GLY A 97 -8.59 12.50 17.64
N PHE A 98 -8.74 13.28 16.57
CA PHE A 98 -9.85 14.23 16.40
C PHE A 98 -10.95 13.58 15.56
N ILE A 99 -12.19 13.59 16.05
CA ILE A 99 -13.37 13.03 15.38
C ILE A 99 -14.40 14.14 15.23
N GLU A 100 -14.74 14.46 13.98
CA GLU A 100 -15.68 15.53 13.66
C GLU A 100 -17.11 15.21 14.14
N ALA A 101 -17.80 16.24 14.61
CA ALA A 101 -19.20 16.15 15.02
C ALA A 101 -20.10 15.63 13.90
N GLY A 102 -21.06 14.77 14.24
CA GLY A 102 -22.00 14.20 13.27
C GLY A 102 -21.41 13.17 12.31
N SER A 103 -20.13 12.80 12.47
CA SER A 103 -19.54 11.72 11.71
C SER A 103 -20.07 10.34 12.17
N LYS A 104 -19.97 9.33 11.28
CA LYS A 104 -20.34 7.95 11.66
C LYS A 104 -19.45 7.41 12.79
N VAL A 105 -18.27 7.98 12.95
CA VAL A 105 -17.33 7.59 14.00
C VAL A 105 -17.79 8.09 15.36
N THR A 106 -18.28 9.33 15.47
CA THR A 106 -18.83 9.86 16.74
C THR A 106 -20.10 9.15 17.18
N ALA A 107 -20.86 8.59 16.24
CA ALA A 107 -22.05 7.78 16.56
C ALA A 107 -21.72 6.38 17.10
N ASP A 108 -20.46 5.97 17.02
CA ASP A 108 -20.02 4.64 17.46
C ASP A 108 -19.71 4.64 18.96
N GLN A 109 -20.62 4.09 19.77
CA GLN A 109 -20.49 4.00 21.23
C GLN A 109 -19.23 3.26 21.72
N ARG A 110 -18.56 2.49 20.83
CA ARG A 110 -17.29 1.81 21.17
C ARG A 110 -16.15 2.79 21.39
N ILE A 111 -16.25 4.03 20.87
CA ILE A 111 -15.25 5.07 21.07
C ILE A 111 -15.05 5.35 22.56
N ASP A 112 -16.12 5.44 23.33
CA ASP A 112 -16.08 5.72 24.78
C ASP A 112 -15.38 4.58 25.55
N THR A 113 -15.42 3.36 25.01
CA THR A 113 -14.77 2.19 25.63
C THR A 113 -13.27 2.13 25.41
N LEU A 114 -12.68 3.06 24.64
CA LEU A 114 -11.25 3.10 24.37
C LEU A 114 -10.43 3.63 25.55
N GLN A 115 -11.03 4.40 26.44
CA GLN A 115 -10.36 4.93 27.61
C GLN A 115 -9.77 3.79 28.45
N GLY A 116 -8.52 3.96 28.89
CA GLY A 116 -7.79 2.95 29.65
C GLY A 116 -7.21 1.81 28.82
N LYS A 117 -7.26 1.89 27.49
CA LYS A 117 -6.74 0.85 26.59
C LYS A 117 -5.56 1.36 25.76
N VAL A 118 -4.76 0.40 25.25
CA VAL A 118 -3.75 0.70 24.23
C VAL A 118 -4.43 0.60 22.87
N VAL A 119 -4.34 1.71 22.11
CA VAL A 119 -5.01 1.86 20.82
C VAL A 119 -4.02 2.42 19.80
N GLY A 120 -4.18 2.01 18.53
CA GLY A 120 -3.47 2.60 17.39
C GLY A 120 -4.42 3.47 16.57
N ILE A 121 -3.99 4.67 16.17
CA ILE A 121 -4.72 5.51 15.22
C ILE A 121 -3.87 5.69 13.98
N THR A 122 -4.44 5.37 12.82
CA THR A 122 -3.77 5.45 11.52
C THR A 122 -4.23 6.69 10.76
N GLY A 123 -3.28 7.45 10.22
CA GLY A 123 -3.58 8.62 9.40
C GLY A 123 -2.41 9.57 9.27
N THR A 124 -2.65 10.69 8.59
CA THR A 124 -1.66 11.76 8.48
C THR A 124 -1.70 12.63 9.73
N ILE A 125 -0.53 12.85 10.34
CA ILE A 125 -0.43 13.72 11.50
C ILE A 125 -0.46 15.18 11.06
N GLU A 126 -1.36 15.93 11.66
CA GLU A 126 -1.49 17.38 11.49
C GLU A 126 -1.16 18.10 12.81
N LEU A 127 -0.88 19.39 12.74
CA LEU A 127 -0.72 20.22 13.93
C LEU A 127 -1.96 21.07 14.15
N TYR A 128 -2.58 20.91 15.30
CA TYR A 128 -3.61 21.81 15.77
C TYR A 128 -3.18 22.49 17.08
N GLN A 129 -3.08 23.81 17.06
CA GLN A 129 -2.61 24.62 18.21
C GLN A 129 -1.26 24.11 18.80
N GLY A 130 -0.34 23.67 17.91
CA GLY A 130 0.96 23.16 18.29
C GLY A 130 0.96 21.72 18.86
N LYS A 131 -0.16 21.02 18.85
CA LYS A 131 -0.29 19.62 19.26
C LYS A 131 -0.49 18.74 18.05
N PRO A 132 0.18 17.58 17.98
CA PRO A 132 -0.03 16.62 16.89
C PRO A 132 -1.37 15.92 17.06
N GLU A 133 -2.13 15.85 15.97
CA GLU A 133 -3.40 15.12 15.91
C GLU A 133 -3.58 14.37 14.59
N ILE A 134 -4.45 13.38 14.57
CA ILE A 134 -4.94 12.72 13.36
C ILE A 134 -6.45 12.92 13.29
N LYS A 135 -6.94 13.42 12.15
CA LYS A 135 -8.37 13.46 11.85
C LYS A 135 -8.87 12.04 11.54
N VAL A 136 -9.74 11.53 12.40
CA VAL A 136 -10.34 10.20 12.27
C VAL A 136 -11.68 10.33 11.54
N THR A 137 -11.76 9.81 10.33
CA THR A 137 -12.93 9.85 9.46
C THR A 137 -13.62 8.49 9.32
N SER A 138 -12.93 7.41 9.71
CA SER A 138 -13.43 6.03 9.70
C SER A 138 -13.00 5.29 10.95
N THR A 139 -13.87 4.41 11.46
CA THR A 139 -13.54 3.50 12.56
C THR A 139 -12.42 2.50 12.21
N ASP A 140 -12.17 2.28 10.91
CA ASP A 140 -11.06 1.43 10.44
C ASP A 140 -9.68 2.00 10.75
N GLN A 141 -9.58 3.33 10.93
CA GLN A 141 -8.36 3.99 11.35
C GLN A 141 -8.00 3.68 12.80
N ILE A 142 -8.97 3.19 13.61
CA ILE A 142 -8.77 2.90 15.03
C ILE A 142 -8.49 1.41 15.20
N LYS A 143 -7.21 1.08 15.40
CA LYS A 143 -6.76 -0.29 15.70
C LYS A 143 -6.99 -0.58 17.19
N GLY A 144 -7.77 -1.55 17.51
CA GLY A 144 -8.23 -1.85 18.89
C GLY A 144 -9.75 -1.94 19.00
N LEU A 145 -10.51 -1.24 18.14
CA LEU A 145 -11.96 -1.42 18.04
C LEU A 145 -12.34 -2.78 17.44
N LYS A 146 -11.53 -3.31 16.51
CA LYS A 146 -11.82 -4.58 15.80
C LYS A 146 -11.62 -5.81 16.68
N SER A 147 -10.76 -5.76 17.68
CA SER A 147 -10.48 -6.93 18.54
C SER A 147 -11.62 -7.27 19.51
N GLN A 148 -12.62 -6.40 19.64
CA GLN A 148 -13.77 -6.63 20.54
C GLN A 148 -14.96 -7.36 19.89
N LEU A 149 -14.91 -7.59 18.58
CA LEU A 149 -15.94 -8.35 17.84
C LEU A 149 -15.63 -9.86 17.75
N ALA A 150 -14.50 -10.31 18.29
CA ALA A 150 -14.01 -11.70 18.23
C ALA A 150 -14.10 -12.45 19.57
N GLN A 151 -14.95 -11.99 20.52
CA GLN A 151 -15.27 -12.73 21.75
C GLN A 151 -16.74 -13.05 21.82
#